data_58da978cecaba504ca7155decf7a7a3c
#
_entry.id   58da978cecaba504ca7155decf7a7a3c
#
_cell.length_a   1.000
_cell.length_b   1.000
_cell.length_c   1.000
_cell.angle_alpha   90.00
_cell.angle_beta   90.00
_cell.angle_gamma   90.00
#
_symmetry.space_group_name_H-M   'P 1'
#
loop_
_entity.id
_entity.type
_entity.pdbx_description
1 polymer ?
#
loop_
_entity_poly.entity_id
_entity_poly.type
_entity_poly.pdbx_seq_one_letter_code
_entity_poly.pdbx_strand_id
1 'polypeptide(L)'
;MEKAKYKIVITFVEAGMGHITSATAIADALEKYHSDEVEVIRTNIFTDTNDKVLIKYQQFLIDEVKRSNKHPAHMFYITMAHLRFFPRMFSLIFTNATVFHREKERVIEILKSFDPDMAFHTHFTPAHDSVEAQKKRHGGHFLTGFYDPDTSVHGWWDKRADLCIFNNKGAYEEALKLKFNPEKCIWAPFALRQKVVDCPKDKLTLRKKRGLPENGFIVTLSSSAYAGGLLLKFANRFLEIDRPFTLLVLAGSNEKVHKKLNERIGKTGKVDLRVYGFDADAHELYGASDIFVTKAGPNALLDCVYMGTPVLTNFCASQIERKTRAYYIDEQKTGVHIKDETAAAEFLTDCMDHPEKLAPYIENCKRFARDLTGGEKTIADAIVEKLRKNGPPKAAFAAPAESEEKEPQPV
;
A
#
# COMPACT_ATOMS: atom_id res chain seq x y z
N MET A 1 -27.96 -22.17 -14.39
CA MET A 1 -28.10 -20.82 -13.78
C MET A 1 -26.78 -20.52 -13.07
N GLU A 2 -26.14 -19.43 -13.40
CA GLU A 2 -24.93 -18.98 -12.71
C GLU A 2 -25.27 -18.64 -11.25
N LYS A 3 -24.45 -19.09 -10.31
CA LYS A 3 -24.70 -18.84 -8.89
C LYS A 3 -24.51 -17.34 -8.62
N ALA A 4 -25.46 -16.74 -7.92
CA ALA A 4 -25.34 -15.33 -7.53
C ALA A 4 -24.09 -15.08 -6.68
N LYS A 5 -23.33 -14.04 -7.00
CA LYS A 5 -22.09 -13.68 -6.30
C LYS A 5 -22.29 -12.46 -5.42
N TYR A 6 -21.53 -12.39 -4.33
CA TYR A 6 -21.44 -11.18 -3.51
C TYR A 6 -20.68 -10.10 -4.28
N LYS A 7 -21.27 -8.91 -4.37
CA LYS A 7 -20.63 -7.77 -4.99
C LYS A 7 -19.88 -6.93 -3.95
N ILE A 8 -18.57 -6.80 -4.13
CA ILE A 8 -17.69 -6.06 -3.22
C ILE A 8 -17.12 -4.86 -3.97
N VAL A 9 -17.37 -3.66 -3.45
CA VAL A 9 -16.73 -2.43 -3.97
C VAL A 9 -15.57 -2.07 -3.07
N ILE A 10 -14.35 -2.12 -3.60
CA ILE A 10 -13.14 -1.70 -2.90
C ILE A 10 -12.79 -0.28 -3.34
N THR A 11 -12.86 0.68 -2.41
CA THR A 11 -12.50 2.06 -2.67
C THR A 11 -11.11 2.39 -2.15
N PHE A 12 -10.40 3.21 -2.88
CA PHE A 12 -9.08 3.71 -2.51
C PHE A 12 -8.88 5.16 -2.95
N VAL A 13 -7.77 5.75 -2.49
CA VAL A 13 -7.32 7.10 -2.83
C VAL A 13 -5.83 7.05 -3.12
N GLU A 14 -5.37 7.85 -4.05
CA GLU A 14 -3.94 8.00 -4.34
C GLU A 14 -3.31 9.05 -3.41
N ALA A 15 -3.13 8.69 -2.15
CA ALA A 15 -2.33 9.46 -1.18
C ALA A 15 -0.96 8.78 -0.98
N GLY A 16 -0.20 8.62 -2.07
CA GLY A 16 0.91 7.68 -2.20
C GLY A 16 0.44 6.31 -2.68
N MET A 17 1.39 5.39 -2.90
CA MET A 17 1.06 4.05 -3.44
C MET A 17 0.44 3.09 -2.42
N GLY A 18 0.47 3.41 -1.11
CA GLY A 18 0.07 2.51 -0.04
C GLY A 18 -1.35 1.97 -0.18
N HIS A 19 -2.29 2.87 -0.31
CA HIS A 19 -3.72 2.53 -0.37
C HIS A 19 -4.10 1.80 -1.66
N ILE A 20 -3.51 2.20 -2.81
CA ILE A 20 -3.70 1.52 -4.10
C ILE A 20 -3.15 0.09 -4.04
N THR A 21 -1.94 -0.07 -3.51
CA THR A 21 -1.28 -1.38 -3.40
C THR A 21 -2.09 -2.34 -2.55
N SER A 22 -2.60 -1.87 -1.40
CA SER A 22 -3.45 -2.67 -0.52
C SER A 22 -4.79 -3.02 -1.18
N ALA A 23 -5.45 -2.07 -1.85
CA ALA A 23 -6.68 -2.34 -2.59
C ALA A 23 -6.48 -3.39 -3.68
N THR A 24 -5.35 -3.30 -4.41
CA THR A 24 -4.97 -4.29 -5.43
C THR A 24 -4.72 -5.66 -4.81
N ALA A 25 -3.92 -5.72 -3.74
CA ALA A 25 -3.60 -6.99 -3.08
C ALA A 25 -4.85 -7.74 -2.57
N ILE A 26 -5.80 -6.99 -1.99
CA ILE A 26 -7.04 -7.56 -1.48
C ILE A 26 -7.97 -8.01 -2.60
N ALA A 27 -8.08 -7.21 -3.68
CA ALA A 27 -8.89 -7.57 -4.85
C ALA A 27 -8.34 -8.82 -5.54
N ASP A 28 -7.03 -8.85 -5.81
CA ASP A 28 -6.36 -10.00 -6.44
C ASP A 28 -6.55 -11.27 -5.59
N ALA A 29 -6.51 -11.16 -4.26
CA ALA A 29 -6.75 -12.28 -3.36
C ALA A 29 -8.20 -12.76 -3.39
N LEU A 30 -9.18 -11.85 -3.37
CA LEU A 30 -10.60 -12.19 -3.52
C LEU A 30 -10.87 -12.90 -4.84
N GLU A 31 -10.33 -12.38 -5.94
CA GLU A 31 -10.45 -12.98 -7.28
C GLU A 31 -9.75 -14.33 -7.36
N LYS A 32 -8.58 -14.51 -6.73
CA LYS A 32 -7.82 -15.76 -6.74
C LYS A 32 -8.46 -16.87 -5.91
N TYR A 33 -8.95 -16.54 -4.71
CA TYR A 33 -9.38 -17.54 -3.73
C TYR A 33 -10.90 -17.72 -3.65
N HIS A 34 -11.68 -16.75 -4.14
CA HIS A 34 -13.14 -16.71 -4.01
C HIS A 34 -13.87 -16.27 -5.29
N SER A 35 -13.24 -16.43 -6.47
CA SER A 35 -13.82 -16.00 -7.75
C SER A 35 -15.18 -16.60 -8.08
N ASP A 36 -15.54 -17.74 -7.51
CA ASP A 36 -16.84 -18.38 -7.64
C ASP A 36 -17.93 -17.78 -6.74
N GLU A 37 -17.55 -17.00 -5.73
CA GLU A 37 -18.47 -16.43 -4.75
C GLU A 37 -18.56 -14.91 -4.79
N VAL A 38 -17.54 -14.22 -5.33
CA VAL A 38 -17.48 -12.76 -5.32
C VAL A 38 -17.33 -12.15 -6.70
N GLU A 39 -17.85 -10.94 -6.84
CA GLU A 39 -17.56 -9.98 -7.91
C GLU A 39 -16.90 -8.77 -7.28
N VAL A 40 -15.70 -8.42 -7.72
CA VAL A 40 -14.90 -7.33 -7.11
C VAL A 40 -14.83 -6.14 -8.06
N ILE A 41 -15.19 -4.98 -7.56
CA ILE A 41 -15.10 -3.69 -8.26
C ILE A 41 -14.12 -2.81 -7.49
N ARG A 42 -13.07 -2.31 -8.17
CA ARG A 42 -12.13 -1.34 -7.59
C ARG A 42 -12.42 0.04 -8.14
N THR A 43 -12.44 1.05 -7.28
CA THR A 43 -12.65 2.43 -7.72
C THR A 43 -11.86 3.43 -6.88
N ASN A 44 -11.17 4.35 -7.55
CA ASN A 44 -10.60 5.54 -6.93
C ASN A 44 -11.70 6.59 -6.80
N ILE A 45 -12.01 6.98 -5.58
CA ILE A 45 -13.13 7.90 -5.31
C ILE A 45 -12.93 9.30 -5.91
N PHE A 46 -11.68 9.69 -6.20
CA PHE A 46 -11.36 11.04 -6.68
C PHE A 46 -11.07 11.11 -8.18
N THR A 47 -10.63 10.02 -8.82
CA THR A 47 -10.25 10.03 -10.24
C THR A 47 -11.24 9.30 -11.14
N ASP A 48 -11.91 8.26 -10.62
CA ASP A 48 -12.89 7.51 -11.42
C ASP A 48 -14.24 8.24 -11.44
N THR A 49 -14.20 9.53 -11.75
CA THR A 49 -15.34 10.46 -11.77
C THR A 49 -15.07 11.59 -12.75
N ASN A 50 -16.14 12.25 -13.19
CA ASN A 50 -16.08 13.49 -13.97
C ASN A 50 -16.05 14.77 -13.10
N ASP A 51 -16.06 14.62 -11.77
CA ASP A 51 -16.05 15.77 -10.85
C ASP A 51 -14.67 16.42 -10.79
N LYS A 52 -14.55 17.59 -11.41
CA LYS A 52 -13.30 18.37 -11.49
C LYS A 52 -12.78 18.81 -10.10
N VAL A 53 -13.63 18.92 -9.09
CA VAL A 53 -13.23 19.30 -7.72
C VAL A 53 -12.49 18.14 -7.10
N LEU A 54 -13.02 16.92 -7.19
CA LEU A 54 -12.39 15.72 -6.65
C LEU A 54 -11.07 15.38 -7.38
N ILE A 55 -11.05 15.50 -8.72
CA ILE A 55 -9.83 15.29 -9.51
C ILE A 55 -8.71 16.27 -9.10
N LYS A 56 -9.06 17.56 -8.91
CA LYS A 56 -8.10 18.57 -8.42
C LYS A 56 -7.63 18.27 -6.99
N TYR A 57 -8.52 17.77 -6.15
CA TYR A 57 -8.14 17.38 -4.79
C TYR A 57 -7.20 16.18 -4.76
N GLN A 58 -7.43 15.18 -5.62
CA GLN A 58 -6.48 14.08 -5.81
C GLN A 58 -5.08 14.59 -6.19
N GLN A 59 -5.01 15.53 -7.14
CA GLN A 59 -3.74 16.13 -7.53
C GLN A 59 -3.08 16.90 -6.36
N PHE A 60 -3.87 17.60 -5.57
CA PHE A 60 -3.37 18.26 -4.34
C PHE A 60 -2.76 17.26 -3.36
N LEU A 61 -3.42 16.11 -3.11
CA LEU A 61 -2.90 15.06 -2.22
C LEU A 61 -1.57 14.49 -2.74
N ILE A 62 -1.46 14.23 -4.04
CA ILE A 62 -0.22 13.77 -4.67
C ILE A 62 0.90 14.80 -4.49
N ASP A 63 0.60 16.07 -4.70
CA ASP A 63 1.58 17.15 -4.56
C ASP A 63 2.03 17.35 -3.10
N GLU A 64 1.14 17.18 -2.13
CA GLU A 64 1.48 17.21 -0.70
C GLU A 64 2.40 16.03 -0.33
N VAL A 65 2.14 14.83 -0.83
CA VAL A 65 3.05 13.68 -0.65
C VAL A 65 4.43 13.97 -1.27
N LYS A 66 4.48 14.56 -2.48
CA LYS A 66 5.73 14.98 -3.13
C LYS A 66 6.49 16.04 -2.33
N ARG A 67 5.77 17.01 -1.74
CA ARG A 67 6.36 18.07 -0.91
C ARG A 67 6.89 17.52 0.41
N SER A 68 6.14 16.65 1.08
CA SER A 68 6.55 16.03 2.35
C SER A 68 7.83 15.19 2.19
N ASN A 69 8.05 14.58 1.02
CA ASN A 69 9.28 13.87 0.70
C ASN A 69 10.49 14.81 0.48
N LYS A 70 10.28 16.11 0.32
CA LYS A 70 11.36 17.11 0.11
C LYS A 70 11.70 17.89 1.37
N HIS A 71 10.72 18.23 2.19
CA HIS A 71 10.88 19.13 3.34
C HIS A 71 10.18 18.58 4.59
N PRO A 72 10.92 18.22 5.64
CA PRO A 72 10.34 17.74 6.89
C PRO A 72 9.35 18.72 7.56
N ALA A 73 9.47 20.03 7.29
CA ALA A 73 8.55 21.03 7.83
C ALA A 73 7.12 20.91 7.29
N HIS A 74 6.93 20.43 6.06
CA HIS A 74 5.59 20.11 5.53
C HIS A 74 4.94 18.91 6.24
N MET A 75 5.75 18.12 6.93
CA MET A 75 5.30 17.08 7.84
C MET A 75 4.44 17.57 8.99
N PHE A 76 4.58 18.81 9.41
CA PHE A 76 3.74 19.36 10.49
C PHE A 76 2.26 19.27 10.11
N TYR A 77 1.91 19.59 8.87
CA TYR A 77 0.54 19.52 8.38
C TYR A 77 0.00 18.07 8.37
N ILE A 78 0.77 17.13 7.82
CA ILE A 78 0.41 15.70 7.83
C ILE A 78 0.41 15.17 9.26
N THR A 79 1.36 15.59 10.11
CA THR A 79 1.42 15.19 11.52
C THR A 79 0.22 15.74 12.31
N MET A 80 -0.19 16.97 12.05
CA MET A 80 -1.39 17.55 12.67
C MET A 80 -2.67 16.84 12.23
N ALA A 81 -2.76 16.44 10.96
CA ALA A 81 -3.85 15.60 10.47
C ALA A 81 -3.92 14.22 11.17
N HIS A 82 -2.79 13.73 11.68
CA HIS A 82 -2.70 12.47 12.43
C HIS A 82 -2.83 12.65 13.96
N LEU A 83 -2.95 13.89 14.47
CA LEU A 83 -3.17 14.09 15.89
C LEU A 83 -4.59 13.65 16.28
N ARG A 84 -4.65 12.66 17.17
CA ARG A 84 -5.87 11.99 17.63
C ARG A 84 -6.86 12.95 18.34
N PHE A 85 -6.42 14.12 18.78
CA PHE A 85 -7.22 15.09 19.51
C PHE A 85 -8.07 16.03 18.64
N PHE A 86 -7.77 16.11 17.34
CA PHE A 86 -8.52 16.93 16.41
C PHE A 86 -9.04 16.07 15.26
N PRO A 87 -10.08 15.24 15.51
CA PRO A 87 -10.66 14.47 14.42
C PRO A 87 -11.23 15.43 13.37
N ARG A 88 -11.82 14.93 12.34
CA ARG A 88 -12.57 15.60 11.27
C ARG A 88 -12.81 17.12 11.31
N MET A 89 -13.01 17.73 12.49
CA MET A 89 -13.23 19.18 12.60
C MET A 89 -12.02 20.00 12.11
N PHE A 90 -10.79 19.48 12.29
CA PHE A 90 -9.59 20.16 11.79
C PHE A 90 -9.42 19.95 10.28
N SER A 91 -9.80 18.79 9.76
CA SER A 91 -9.84 18.59 8.32
C SER A 91 -10.90 19.47 7.65
N LEU A 92 -12.06 19.69 8.30
CA LEU A 92 -13.09 20.64 7.86
C LEU A 92 -12.58 22.10 7.79
N ILE A 93 -11.68 22.49 8.66
CA ILE A 93 -11.09 23.85 8.66
C ILE A 93 -10.04 24.01 7.56
N PHE A 94 -9.28 22.97 7.24
CA PHE A 94 -8.19 23.03 6.26
C PHE A 94 -8.53 22.44 4.89
N THR A 95 -9.54 21.58 4.81
CA THR A 95 -10.06 21.08 3.55
C THR A 95 -11.33 21.88 3.22
N ASN A 96 -11.39 22.40 2.02
CA ASN A 96 -12.57 23.13 1.55
C ASN A 96 -13.82 22.28 1.79
N ALA A 97 -14.82 22.84 2.51
CA ALA A 97 -16.10 22.17 2.80
C ALA A 97 -16.77 21.59 1.53
N THR A 98 -16.51 22.20 0.37
CA THR A 98 -16.95 21.72 -0.94
C THR A 98 -16.38 20.35 -1.26
N VAL A 99 -15.10 20.08 -0.94
CA VAL A 99 -14.48 18.76 -1.23
C VAL A 99 -15.13 17.66 -0.40
N PHE A 100 -15.39 17.89 0.88
CA PHE A 100 -16.07 16.90 1.74
C PHE A 100 -17.49 16.61 1.27
N HIS A 101 -18.21 17.64 0.86
CA HIS A 101 -19.56 17.44 0.34
C HIS A 101 -19.54 16.60 -0.93
N ARG A 102 -18.65 16.92 -1.87
CA ARG A 102 -18.48 16.18 -3.13
C ARG A 102 -18.00 14.75 -2.91
N GLU A 103 -17.06 14.52 -1.98
CA GLU A 103 -16.60 13.19 -1.60
C GLU A 103 -17.76 12.32 -1.11
N LYS A 104 -18.56 12.85 -0.19
CA LYS A 104 -19.76 12.17 0.32
C LYS A 104 -20.78 11.87 -0.78
N GLU A 105 -21.07 12.83 -1.65
CA GLU A 105 -21.96 12.61 -2.81
C GLU A 105 -21.39 11.49 -3.68
N ARG A 106 -20.09 11.49 -3.94
CA ARG A 106 -19.42 10.46 -4.74
C ARG A 106 -19.51 9.08 -4.10
N VAL A 107 -19.32 8.96 -2.79
CA VAL A 107 -19.49 7.68 -2.08
C VAL A 107 -20.93 7.18 -2.24
N ILE A 108 -21.93 8.04 -2.06
CA ILE A 108 -23.35 7.69 -2.25
C ILE A 108 -23.63 7.26 -3.70
N GLU A 109 -23.05 7.95 -4.67
CA GLU A 109 -23.17 7.60 -6.09
C GLU A 109 -22.61 6.21 -6.38
N ILE A 110 -21.39 5.89 -5.87
CA ILE A 110 -20.76 4.58 -5.97
C ILE A 110 -21.67 3.50 -5.39
N LEU A 111 -22.17 3.72 -4.15
CA LEU A 111 -23.05 2.77 -3.48
C LEU A 111 -24.35 2.52 -4.24
N LYS A 112 -24.95 3.57 -4.86
CA LYS A 112 -26.17 3.45 -5.66
C LYS A 112 -25.90 2.79 -7.02
N SER A 113 -24.79 3.11 -7.66
CA SER A 113 -24.47 2.61 -9.01
C SER A 113 -24.10 1.15 -9.02
N PHE A 114 -23.37 0.71 -7.99
CA PHE A 114 -22.89 -0.68 -7.91
C PHE A 114 -23.77 -1.57 -7.04
N ASP A 115 -24.58 -1.01 -6.15
CA ASP A 115 -25.42 -1.74 -5.18
C ASP A 115 -24.67 -2.92 -4.52
N PRO A 116 -23.54 -2.66 -3.82
CA PRO A 116 -22.68 -3.72 -3.31
C PRO A 116 -23.30 -4.43 -2.10
N ASP A 117 -22.92 -5.69 -1.88
CA ASP A 117 -23.13 -6.38 -0.61
C ASP A 117 -22.16 -5.89 0.47
N MET A 118 -20.95 -5.45 0.07
CA MET A 118 -19.98 -4.80 0.96
C MET A 118 -19.26 -3.65 0.26
N ALA A 119 -19.18 -2.50 0.95
CA ALA A 119 -18.25 -1.41 0.65
C ALA A 119 -17.01 -1.57 1.52
N PHE A 120 -15.87 -1.85 0.91
CA PHE A 120 -14.59 -2.08 1.58
C PHE A 120 -13.59 -0.99 1.25
N HIS A 121 -12.83 -0.51 2.23
CA HIS A 121 -12.03 0.69 2.11
C HIS A 121 -10.58 0.44 2.51
N THR A 122 -9.64 0.93 1.72
CA THR A 122 -8.22 0.97 2.09
C THR A 122 -7.74 2.37 2.47
N HIS A 123 -8.65 3.36 2.44
CA HIS A 123 -8.42 4.73 2.92
C HIS A 123 -9.57 5.15 3.84
N PHE A 124 -9.27 5.92 4.88
CA PHE A 124 -10.22 6.25 5.94
C PHE A 124 -11.33 7.22 5.53
N THR A 125 -11.10 8.07 4.51
CA THR A 125 -12.11 9.09 4.13
C THR A 125 -13.40 8.47 3.62
N PRO A 126 -13.42 7.57 2.63
CA PRO A 126 -14.65 6.95 2.15
C PRO A 126 -15.27 6.01 3.19
N ALA A 127 -14.48 5.44 4.10
CA ALA A 127 -14.99 4.53 5.12
C ALA A 127 -16.05 5.17 6.01
N HIS A 128 -15.81 6.40 6.46
CA HIS A 128 -16.79 7.09 7.29
C HIS A 128 -18.05 7.46 6.52
N ASP A 129 -17.92 7.96 5.29
CA ASP A 129 -19.07 8.36 4.49
C ASP A 129 -19.94 7.15 4.11
N SER A 130 -19.31 5.99 3.89
CA SER A 130 -20.02 4.71 3.71
C SER A 130 -20.79 4.29 4.97
N VAL A 131 -20.20 4.40 6.15
CA VAL A 131 -20.90 4.11 7.42
C VAL A 131 -22.08 5.07 7.65
N GLU A 132 -21.94 6.34 7.32
CA GLU A 132 -23.06 7.29 7.40
C GLU A 132 -24.14 7.01 6.35
N ALA A 133 -23.76 6.61 5.13
CA ALA A 133 -24.70 6.20 4.10
C ALA A 133 -25.48 4.93 4.51
N GLN A 134 -24.79 3.94 5.08
CA GLN A 134 -25.39 2.71 5.61
C GLN A 134 -26.46 3.01 6.67
N LYS A 135 -26.15 3.88 7.65
CA LYS A 135 -27.10 4.28 8.69
C LYS A 135 -28.36 4.94 8.12
N LYS A 136 -28.20 5.74 7.08
CA LYS A 136 -29.31 6.43 6.40
C LYS A 136 -29.98 5.57 5.34
N ARG A 137 -29.56 4.31 5.19
CA ARG A 137 -30.02 3.38 4.15
C ARG A 137 -29.89 3.92 2.72
N HIS A 138 -28.90 4.79 2.47
CA HIS A 138 -28.55 5.17 1.12
C HIS A 138 -27.82 3.99 0.45
N GLY A 139 -28.36 3.43 -0.62
CA GLY A 139 -27.80 2.27 -1.31
C GLY A 139 -28.26 0.90 -0.75
N GLY A 140 -29.36 0.86 0.02
CA GLY A 140 -29.92 -0.40 0.52
C GLY A 140 -29.17 -1.00 1.71
N HIS A 141 -29.25 -2.32 1.88
CA HIS A 141 -28.50 -3.06 2.91
C HIS A 141 -27.14 -3.49 2.34
N PHE A 142 -26.06 -3.03 2.94
CA PHE A 142 -24.70 -3.45 2.63
C PHE A 142 -23.86 -3.42 3.91
N LEU A 143 -22.78 -4.18 3.93
CA LEU A 143 -21.77 -4.13 4.99
C LEU A 143 -20.71 -3.07 4.67
N THR A 144 -20.11 -2.54 5.72
CA THR A 144 -18.94 -1.66 5.62
C THR A 144 -17.73 -2.32 6.23
N GLY A 145 -16.59 -2.25 5.55
CA GLY A 145 -15.33 -2.79 6.06
C GLY A 145 -14.15 -1.94 5.66
N PHE A 146 -13.04 -2.11 6.34
CA PHE A 146 -11.78 -1.49 5.96
C PHE A 146 -10.57 -2.34 6.32
N TYR A 147 -9.48 -2.07 5.62
CA TYR A 147 -8.13 -2.54 5.94
C TYR A 147 -7.25 -1.34 6.23
N ASP A 148 -6.66 -1.31 7.43
CA ASP A 148 -5.66 -0.31 7.81
C ASP A 148 -4.27 -0.80 7.41
N PRO A 149 -3.64 -0.22 6.35
CA PRO A 149 -2.31 -0.64 5.90
C PRO A 149 -1.18 -0.08 6.78
N ASP A 150 -1.50 0.76 7.76
CA ASP A 150 -0.54 1.42 8.61
C ASP A 150 -0.14 0.56 9.82
N THR A 151 1.09 0.68 10.28
CA THR A 151 1.62 -0.08 11.43
C THR A 151 0.96 0.33 12.75
N SER A 152 0.17 1.39 12.76
CA SER A 152 -0.62 1.85 13.90
C SER A 152 -1.94 2.41 13.43
N VAL A 153 -2.95 2.33 14.31
CA VAL A 153 -4.30 2.78 13.98
C VAL A 153 -4.35 4.27 13.66
N HIS A 154 -4.85 4.59 12.49
CA HIS A 154 -5.16 5.96 12.14
C HIS A 154 -6.45 6.41 12.84
N GLY A 155 -6.41 7.58 13.51
CA GLY A 155 -7.53 8.07 14.34
C GLY A 155 -8.82 8.39 13.58
N TRP A 156 -8.79 8.37 12.25
CA TRP A 156 -9.94 8.70 11.39
C TRP A 156 -10.73 7.49 10.91
N TRP A 157 -10.24 6.26 11.15
CA TRP A 157 -11.03 5.07 10.88
C TRP A 157 -12.33 5.06 11.68
N ASP A 158 -13.43 4.73 11.03
CA ASP A 158 -14.74 4.70 11.68
C ASP A 158 -14.95 3.38 12.43
N LYS A 159 -15.03 3.48 13.76
CA LYS A 159 -15.19 2.32 14.66
C LYS A 159 -16.51 1.56 14.50
N ARG A 160 -17.45 2.13 13.76
CA ARG A 160 -18.79 1.57 13.54
C ARG A 160 -18.82 0.60 12.37
N ALA A 161 -17.78 0.60 11.53
CA ALA A 161 -17.68 -0.35 10.42
C ALA A 161 -17.94 -1.79 10.88
N ASP A 162 -18.45 -2.63 9.99
CA ASP A 162 -18.85 -4.00 10.32
C ASP A 162 -17.67 -4.98 10.32
N LEU A 163 -16.56 -4.62 9.64
CA LEU A 163 -15.31 -5.37 9.61
C LEU A 163 -14.13 -4.41 9.61
N CYS A 164 -13.29 -4.50 10.65
CA CYS A 164 -12.10 -3.67 10.84
C CYS A 164 -10.87 -4.57 10.81
N ILE A 165 -10.01 -4.45 9.81
CA ILE A 165 -8.83 -5.30 9.64
C ILE A 165 -7.57 -4.47 9.82
N PHE A 166 -6.68 -4.91 10.71
CA PHE A 166 -5.41 -4.28 11.02
C PHE A 166 -4.24 -5.15 10.54
N ASN A 167 -3.20 -4.55 10.00
CA ASN A 167 -2.10 -5.26 9.32
C ASN A 167 -1.09 -5.93 10.26
N ASN A 168 -1.23 -5.77 11.56
CA ASN A 168 -0.38 -6.40 12.57
C ASN A 168 -1.08 -6.45 13.94
N LYS A 169 -0.56 -7.31 14.81
CA LYS A 169 -1.11 -7.50 16.14
C LYS A 169 -1.04 -6.23 17.00
N GLY A 170 0.04 -5.44 16.88
CA GLY A 170 0.20 -4.21 17.66
C GLY A 170 -0.85 -3.15 17.29
N ALA A 171 -1.16 -2.97 16.00
CA ALA A 171 -2.23 -2.09 15.56
C ALA A 171 -3.61 -2.59 16.02
N TYR A 172 -3.86 -3.91 15.98
CA TYR A 172 -5.09 -4.50 16.51
C TYR A 172 -5.23 -4.22 18.03
N GLU A 173 -4.20 -4.46 18.83
CA GLU A 173 -4.22 -4.17 20.27
C GLU A 173 -4.41 -2.67 20.54
N GLU A 174 -3.82 -1.81 19.72
CA GLU A 174 -4.04 -0.35 19.78
C GLU A 174 -5.50 0.00 19.47
N ALA A 175 -6.12 -0.64 18.48
CA ALA A 175 -7.53 -0.45 18.14
C ALA A 175 -8.45 -0.81 19.33
N LEU A 176 -8.19 -1.91 20.01
CA LEU A 176 -8.95 -2.29 21.21
C LEU A 176 -8.83 -1.24 22.33
N LYS A 177 -7.61 -0.71 22.57
CA LYS A 177 -7.39 0.40 23.52
C LYS A 177 -8.14 1.66 23.09
N LEU A 178 -8.33 1.87 21.80
CA LEU A 178 -9.12 2.96 21.22
C LEU A 178 -10.63 2.68 21.22
N LYS A 179 -11.09 1.59 21.86
CA LYS A 179 -12.51 1.18 21.98
C LYS A 179 -13.17 0.81 20.64
N PHE A 180 -12.43 0.19 19.72
CA PHE A 180 -13.04 -0.56 18.64
C PHE A 180 -13.72 -1.81 19.22
N ASN A 181 -14.84 -2.24 18.60
CA ASN A 181 -15.52 -3.46 19.04
C ASN A 181 -14.70 -4.70 18.66
N PRO A 182 -14.26 -5.54 19.64
CA PRO A 182 -13.46 -6.74 19.36
C PRO A 182 -14.12 -7.71 18.38
N GLU A 183 -15.46 -7.84 18.41
CA GLU A 183 -16.22 -8.75 17.53
C GLU A 183 -16.18 -8.34 16.05
N LYS A 184 -15.83 -7.09 15.79
CA LYS A 184 -15.71 -6.52 14.44
C LYS A 184 -14.26 -6.36 13.99
N CYS A 185 -13.31 -6.63 14.87
CA CYS A 185 -11.89 -6.41 14.63
C CYS A 185 -11.13 -7.71 14.46
N ILE A 186 -10.29 -7.76 13.46
CA ILE A 186 -9.29 -8.81 13.29
C ILE A 186 -7.92 -8.18 12.98
N TRP A 187 -6.86 -8.93 13.18
CA TRP A 187 -5.59 -8.62 12.57
C TRP A 187 -5.23 -9.71 11.56
N ALA A 188 -4.58 -9.29 10.48
CA ALA A 188 -4.02 -10.17 9.47
C ALA A 188 -2.59 -9.70 9.16
N PRO A 189 -1.69 -10.57 8.71
CA PRO A 189 -0.43 -10.13 8.15
C PRO A 189 -0.63 -9.10 7.03
N PHE A 190 0.40 -8.30 6.76
CA PHE A 190 0.33 -7.27 5.73
C PHE A 190 -0.09 -7.86 4.37
N ALA A 191 -1.05 -7.19 3.69
CA ALA A 191 -1.54 -7.61 2.38
C ALA A 191 -0.47 -7.39 1.30
N LEU A 192 0.24 -8.42 0.93
CA LEU A 192 1.19 -8.41 -0.18
C LEU A 192 0.45 -8.59 -1.50
N ARG A 193 0.92 -7.87 -2.55
CA ARG A 193 0.38 -8.07 -3.90
C ARG A 193 0.64 -9.49 -4.38
N GLN A 194 -0.30 -10.08 -5.09
CA GLN A 194 -0.19 -11.47 -5.55
C GLN A 194 1.09 -11.72 -6.33
N LYS A 195 1.50 -10.79 -7.19
CA LYS A 195 2.75 -10.90 -7.96
C LYS A 195 4.03 -10.91 -7.11
N VAL A 196 4.00 -10.37 -5.89
CA VAL A 196 5.10 -10.46 -4.92
C VAL A 196 5.09 -11.82 -4.25
N VAL A 197 3.91 -12.31 -3.92
CA VAL A 197 3.71 -13.63 -3.29
C VAL A 197 4.17 -14.74 -4.23
N ASP A 198 3.81 -14.67 -5.50
CA ASP A 198 4.12 -15.67 -6.53
C ASP A 198 5.55 -15.51 -7.11
N CYS A 199 6.28 -14.45 -6.75
CA CYS A 199 7.62 -14.19 -7.25
C CYS A 199 8.63 -15.23 -6.72
N PRO A 200 9.50 -15.79 -7.58
CA PRO A 200 10.60 -16.61 -7.12
C PRO A 200 11.49 -15.87 -6.11
N LYS A 201 11.90 -16.54 -5.04
CA LYS A 201 12.78 -15.95 -4.02
C LYS A 201 14.27 -16.25 -4.24
N ASP A 202 14.59 -16.99 -5.31
CA ASP A 202 15.97 -17.27 -5.67
C ASP A 202 16.62 -16.07 -6.33
N LYS A 203 17.63 -15.53 -5.67
CA LYS A 203 18.36 -14.32 -6.08
C LYS A 203 18.98 -14.46 -7.48
N LEU A 204 19.56 -15.61 -7.80
CA LEU A 204 20.20 -15.83 -9.11
C LEU A 204 19.18 -15.87 -10.25
N THR A 205 18.04 -16.52 -10.03
CA THR A 205 16.93 -16.52 -10.97
C THR A 205 16.45 -15.09 -11.27
N LEU A 206 16.31 -14.26 -10.23
CA LEU A 206 15.89 -12.86 -10.40
C LEU A 206 16.97 -12.02 -11.10
N ARG A 207 18.24 -12.21 -10.77
CA ARG A 207 19.36 -11.56 -11.47
C ARG A 207 19.37 -11.87 -12.95
N LYS A 208 19.24 -13.14 -13.33
CA LYS A 208 19.14 -13.56 -14.73
C LYS A 208 17.92 -12.96 -15.42
N LYS A 209 16.76 -13.06 -14.80
CA LYS A 209 15.50 -12.49 -15.34
C LYS A 209 15.61 -10.98 -15.61
N ARG A 210 16.30 -10.24 -14.75
CA ARG A 210 16.46 -8.79 -14.85
C ARG A 210 17.73 -8.35 -15.58
N GLY A 211 18.50 -9.28 -16.18
CA GLY A 211 19.74 -8.97 -16.88
C GLY A 211 20.81 -8.36 -15.98
N LEU A 212 20.83 -8.73 -14.69
CA LEU A 212 21.79 -8.25 -13.70
C LEU A 212 23.00 -9.20 -13.60
N PRO A 213 24.16 -8.74 -13.11
CA PRO A 213 25.31 -9.58 -12.86
C PRO A 213 24.94 -10.74 -11.92
N GLU A 214 25.32 -11.95 -12.27
CA GLU A 214 25.08 -13.14 -11.42
C GLU A 214 25.90 -13.07 -10.13
N ASN A 215 27.11 -12.54 -10.24
CA ASN A 215 28.06 -12.34 -9.13
C ASN A 215 28.23 -10.86 -8.82
N GLY A 216 28.76 -10.56 -7.64
CA GLY A 216 29.01 -9.21 -7.15
C GLY A 216 27.90 -8.70 -6.23
N PHE A 217 28.18 -7.57 -5.60
CA PHE A 217 27.27 -6.93 -4.66
C PHE A 217 26.30 -6.00 -5.39
N ILE A 218 25.03 -6.10 -5.11
CA ILE A 218 23.97 -5.29 -5.73
C ILE A 218 23.22 -4.52 -4.66
N VAL A 219 23.18 -3.20 -4.81
CA VAL A 219 22.41 -2.28 -3.98
C VAL A 219 21.25 -1.72 -4.79
N THR A 220 20.02 -1.89 -4.33
CA THR A 220 18.89 -1.13 -4.89
C THR A 220 18.61 0.08 -4.00
N LEU A 221 18.51 1.25 -4.61
CA LEU A 221 18.18 2.52 -3.95
C LEU A 221 16.85 3.06 -4.49
N SER A 222 15.91 3.34 -3.60
CA SER A 222 14.62 3.97 -3.92
C SER A 222 14.23 4.98 -2.84
N SER A 223 13.37 5.93 -3.20
CA SER A 223 12.81 6.87 -2.21
C SER A 223 11.31 7.08 -2.41
N SER A 224 10.59 6.04 -2.81
CA SER A 224 9.18 5.99 -3.20
C SER A 224 8.91 6.19 -4.70
N ALA A 225 7.66 5.95 -5.10
CA ALA A 225 7.21 6.14 -6.48
C ALA A 225 7.43 7.57 -7.04
N TYR A 226 7.58 8.55 -6.17
CA TYR A 226 7.74 9.97 -6.55
C TYR A 226 9.17 10.51 -6.37
N ALA A 227 10.15 9.69 -6.11
CA ALA A 227 11.57 9.99 -5.91
C ALA A 227 11.91 11.44 -5.49
N GLY A 228 12.35 11.65 -4.26
CA GLY A 228 12.70 12.97 -3.74
C GLY A 228 14.18 13.36 -3.92
N GLY A 229 14.55 14.57 -3.49
CA GLY A 229 15.93 15.07 -3.52
C GLY A 229 16.91 14.22 -2.70
N LEU A 230 16.42 13.53 -1.69
CA LEU A 230 17.23 12.60 -0.88
C LEU A 230 17.77 11.43 -1.73
N LEU A 231 17.02 10.97 -2.73
CA LEU A 231 17.49 9.93 -3.64
C LEU A 231 18.78 10.32 -4.34
N LEU A 232 18.85 11.55 -4.90
CA LEU A 232 20.06 12.04 -5.55
C LEU A 232 21.22 12.19 -4.59
N LYS A 233 20.97 12.63 -3.35
CA LYS A 233 22.00 12.79 -2.32
C LYS A 233 22.68 11.46 -2.01
N PHE A 234 21.89 10.43 -1.74
CA PHE A 234 22.39 9.08 -1.47
C PHE A 234 23.03 8.45 -2.73
N ALA A 235 22.38 8.57 -3.89
CA ALA A 235 22.95 8.05 -5.14
C ALA A 235 24.32 8.64 -5.42
N ASN A 236 24.46 9.97 -5.33
CA ASN A 236 25.76 10.64 -5.55
C ASN A 236 26.84 10.12 -4.60
N ARG A 237 26.51 9.97 -3.30
CA ARG A 237 27.45 9.47 -2.31
C ARG A 237 27.85 8.01 -2.56
N PHE A 238 26.89 7.16 -2.96
CA PHE A 238 27.18 5.77 -3.27
C PHE A 238 28.05 5.60 -4.53
N LEU A 239 27.91 6.51 -5.51
CA LEU A 239 28.76 6.52 -6.70
C LEU A 239 30.23 6.89 -6.41
N GLU A 240 30.54 7.41 -5.22
CA GLU A 240 31.90 7.71 -4.76
C GLU A 240 32.57 6.53 -4.04
N ILE A 241 31.83 5.43 -3.80
CA ILE A 241 32.37 4.24 -3.15
C ILE A 241 33.44 3.60 -4.06
N ASP A 242 34.65 3.46 -3.55
CA ASP A 242 35.78 2.86 -4.27
C ASP A 242 35.80 1.32 -4.16
N ARG A 243 34.68 0.70 -4.51
CA ARG A 243 34.49 -0.76 -4.61
C ARG A 243 33.67 -1.10 -5.86
N PRO A 244 33.92 -2.26 -6.49
CA PRO A 244 33.08 -2.72 -7.59
C PRO A 244 31.75 -3.26 -7.06
N PHE A 245 30.64 -2.63 -7.48
CA PHE A 245 29.29 -3.11 -7.18
C PHE A 245 28.28 -2.55 -8.21
N THR A 246 27.08 -3.12 -8.24
CA THR A 246 25.99 -2.60 -9.07
C THR A 246 25.04 -1.76 -8.22
N LEU A 247 24.79 -0.53 -8.63
CA LEU A 247 23.81 0.36 -8.02
C LEU A 247 22.60 0.49 -8.92
N LEU A 248 21.47 -0.08 -8.47
CA LEU A 248 20.16 0.03 -9.12
C LEU A 248 19.42 1.23 -8.49
N VAL A 249 19.10 2.25 -9.27
CA VAL A 249 18.37 3.42 -8.75
C VAL A 249 16.98 3.48 -9.35
N LEU A 250 15.96 3.40 -8.50
CA LEU A 250 14.55 3.52 -8.89
C LEU A 250 14.12 4.98 -8.76
N ALA A 251 14.12 5.73 -9.85
CA ALA A 251 13.72 7.12 -9.89
C ALA A 251 12.20 7.34 -9.90
N GLY A 252 11.41 6.24 -9.97
CA GLY A 252 9.96 6.31 -10.02
C GLY A 252 9.47 7.20 -11.17
N SER A 253 8.45 8.02 -10.91
CA SER A 253 7.89 8.96 -11.88
C SER A 253 8.67 10.30 -11.98
N ASN A 254 9.83 10.42 -11.34
CA ASN A 254 10.60 11.66 -11.36
C ASN A 254 11.57 11.70 -12.54
N GLU A 255 11.10 12.17 -13.69
CA GLU A 255 11.90 12.29 -14.92
C GLU A 255 13.18 13.13 -14.76
N LYS A 256 13.15 14.18 -13.91
CA LYS A 256 14.32 15.03 -13.68
C LYS A 256 15.44 14.25 -12.97
N VAL A 257 15.09 13.44 -12.00
CA VAL A 257 16.04 12.57 -11.28
C VAL A 257 16.53 11.48 -12.22
N HIS A 258 15.64 10.85 -12.96
CA HIS A 258 15.96 9.83 -13.95
C HIS A 258 16.95 10.35 -14.98
N LYS A 259 16.70 11.51 -15.59
CA LYS A 259 17.61 12.14 -16.58
C LYS A 259 18.99 12.43 -15.98
N LYS A 260 19.05 13.08 -14.80
CA LYS A 260 20.32 13.43 -14.13
C LYS A 260 21.19 12.20 -13.83
N LEU A 261 20.59 11.09 -13.45
CA LEU A 261 21.33 9.86 -13.16
C LEU A 261 21.76 9.14 -14.43
N ASN A 262 20.91 9.11 -15.47
CA ASN A 262 21.28 8.54 -16.76
C ASN A 262 22.51 9.24 -17.41
N GLU A 263 22.65 10.54 -17.23
CA GLU A 263 23.84 11.31 -17.71
C GLU A 263 25.16 10.86 -17.05
N ARG A 264 25.08 10.12 -15.95
CA ARG A 264 26.21 9.57 -15.20
C ARG A 264 26.57 8.13 -15.54
N ILE A 265 25.71 7.41 -16.25
CA ILE A 265 25.98 6.02 -16.68
C ILE A 265 27.27 5.97 -17.48
N GLY A 266 28.16 5.02 -17.17
CA GLY A 266 29.48 4.87 -17.79
C GLY A 266 30.55 5.87 -17.31
N LYS A 267 30.23 6.75 -16.34
CA LYS A 267 31.13 7.76 -15.77
C LYS A 267 31.33 7.60 -14.25
N THR A 268 31.11 6.40 -13.72
CA THR A 268 30.94 6.12 -12.29
C THR A 268 32.07 5.27 -11.70
N GLY A 269 33.24 5.26 -12.36
CA GLY A 269 34.40 4.50 -11.87
C GLY A 269 34.15 3.01 -11.79
N LYS A 270 34.20 2.44 -10.57
CA LYS A 270 34.01 1.01 -10.32
C LYS A 270 32.53 0.60 -10.16
N VAL A 271 31.61 1.57 -10.12
CA VAL A 271 30.18 1.32 -9.86
C VAL A 271 29.43 1.13 -11.17
N ASP A 272 28.77 -0.02 -11.36
CA ASP A 272 27.81 -0.26 -12.46
C ASP A 272 26.49 0.40 -12.09
N LEU A 273 26.24 1.61 -12.60
CA LEU A 273 25.00 2.35 -12.37
C LEU A 273 23.92 1.97 -13.37
N ARG A 274 22.78 1.54 -12.86
CA ARG A 274 21.56 1.27 -13.65
C ARG A 274 20.39 2.07 -13.10
N VAL A 275 19.71 2.80 -13.96
CA VAL A 275 18.64 3.73 -13.58
C VAL A 275 17.32 3.26 -14.17
N TYR A 276 16.33 3.11 -13.32
CA TYR A 276 14.97 2.70 -13.69
C TYR A 276 14.00 3.86 -13.41
N GLY A 277 13.01 4.01 -14.27
CA GLY A 277 11.83 4.83 -14.00
C GLY A 277 10.86 4.15 -13.02
N PHE A 278 9.57 4.32 -13.25
CA PHE A 278 8.55 3.55 -12.54
C PHE A 278 8.58 2.10 -13.04
N ASP A 279 8.81 1.18 -12.13
CA ASP A 279 8.86 -0.25 -12.41
C ASP A 279 7.78 -0.97 -11.57
N ALA A 280 6.77 -1.50 -12.25
CA ALA A 280 5.68 -2.23 -11.61
C ALA A 280 6.15 -3.52 -10.93
N ASP A 281 7.27 -4.09 -11.40
CA ASP A 281 7.87 -5.33 -10.90
C ASP A 281 9.17 -5.10 -10.11
N ALA A 282 9.28 -3.92 -9.50
CA ALA A 282 10.44 -3.54 -8.69
C ALA A 282 10.78 -4.55 -7.57
N HIS A 283 9.82 -5.33 -7.09
CA HIS A 283 10.03 -6.39 -6.12
C HIS A 283 11.05 -7.45 -6.60
N GLU A 284 11.16 -7.68 -7.92
CA GLU A 284 12.17 -8.55 -8.50
C GLU A 284 13.58 -7.97 -8.34
N LEU A 285 13.72 -6.63 -8.47
CA LEU A 285 14.98 -5.95 -8.22
C LEU A 285 15.35 -5.98 -6.73
N TYR A 286 14.33 -5.89 -5.83
CA TYR A 286 14.59 -6.05 -4.39
C TYR A 286 15.13 -7.45 -4.09
N GLY A 287 14.49 -8.50 -4.60
CA GLY A 287 14.92 -9.88 -4.40
C GLY A 287 16.28 -10.21 -5.07
N ALA A 288 16.63 -9.52 -6.16
CA ALA A 288 17.91 -9.67 -6.83
C ALA A 288 19.08 -9.00 -6.08
N SER A 289 18.79 -8.09 -5.15
CA SER A 289 19.78 -7.26 -4.45
C SER A 289 20.32 -7.92 -3.18
N ASP A 290 21.47 -7.44 -2.72
CA ASP A 290 22.04 -7.82 -1.42
C ASP A 290 21.51 -6.93 -0.30
N ILE A 291 21.17 -5.68 -0.62
CA ILE A 291 20.55 -4.74 0.30
C ILE A 291 19.67 -3.75 -0.46
N PHE A 292 18.56 -3.36 0.15
CA PHE A 292 17.64 -2.34 -0.36
C PHE A 292 17.69 -1.08 0.51
N VAL A 293 18.01 0.06 -0.10
CA VAL A 293 18.06 1.36 0.58
C VAL A 293 16.80 2.15 0.23
N THR A 294 16.02 2.52 1.24
CA THR A 294 14.74 3.21 1.01
C THR A 294 14.28 4.02 2.22
N LYS A 295 13.25 4.83 2.04
CA LYS A 295 12.50 5.39 3.16
C LYS A 295 11.66 4.30 3.85
N ALA A 296 11.23 4.54 5.09
CA ALA A 296 10.46 3.57 5.87
C ALA A 296 8.97 3.46 5.48
N GLY A 297 8.66 3.48 4.18
CA GLY A 297 7.31 3.24 3.66
C GLY A 297 6.97 1.74 3.68
N PRO A 298 5.81 1.31 4.21
CA PRO A 298 5.54 -0.11 4.49
C PRO A 298 5.56 -0.99 3.24
N ASN A 299 5.01 -0.56 2.12
CA ASN A 299 4.86 -1.42 0.94
C ASN A 299 6.19 -1.92 0.38
N ALA A 300 7.07 -1.00 -0.07
CA ALA A 300 8.35 -1.39 -0.65
C ALA A 300 9.27 -2.09 0.38
N LEU A 301 9.19 -1.65 1.65
CA LEU A 301 9.91 -2.27 2.73
C LEU A 301 9.48 -3.73 2.92
N LEU A 302 8.18 -3.99 2.99
CA LEU A 302 7.65 -5.33 3.23
C LEU A 302 7.75 -6.24 2.00
N ASP A 303 7.58 -5.69 0.79
CA ASP A 303 7.91 -6.43 -0.44
C ASP A 303 9.36 -6.92 -0.39
N CYS A 304 10.30 -6.04 -0.01
CA CYS A 304 11.73 -6.37 0.09
C CYS A 304 12.02 -7.42 1.17
N VAL A 305 11.47 -7.23 2.37
CA VAL A 305 11.62 -8.18 3.47
C VAL A 305 11.05 -9.55 3.11
N TYR A 306 9.90 -9.58 2.43
CA TYR A 306 9.29 -10.81 1.93
C TYR A 306 10.16 -11.53 0.90
N MET A 307 10.89 -10.78 0.07
CA MET A 307 11.87 -11.33 -0.87
C MET A 307 13.17 -11.80 -0.17
N GLY A 308 13.31 -11.61 1.14
CA GLY A 308 14.46 -12.05 1.93
C GLY A 308 15.66 -11.08 1.89
N THR A 309 15.46 -9.85 1.42
CA THR A 309 16.53 -8.85 1.28
C THR A 309 16.54 -7.87 2.46
N PRO A 310 17.68 -7.65 3.12
CA PRO A 310 17.83 -6.66 4.18
C PRO A 310 17.56 -5.23 3.72
N VAL A 311 17.04 -4.40 4.64
CA VAL A 311 16.68 -3.02 4.34
C VAL A 311 17.55 -2.03 5.11
N LEU A 312 18.12 -1.05 4.42
CA LEU A 312 18.66 0.15 5.02
C LEU A 312 17.62 1.28 4.84
N THR A 313 16.98 1.68 5.95
CA THR A 313 16.07 2.84 5.91
C THR A 313 16.85 4.13 6.16
N ASN A 314 16.65 5.12 5.29
CA ASN A 314 17.39 6.38 5.35
C ASN A 314 16.52 7.57 5.78
N PHE A 315 15.20 7.41 5.76
CA PHE A 315 14.28 8.50 6.04
C PHE A 315 12.92 7.99 6.53
N CYS A 316 12.26 8.79 7.38
CA CYS A 316 10.88 8.59 7.78
C CYS A 316 10.13 9.90 7.53
N ALA A 317 9.22 9.90 6.57
CA ALA A 317 8.46 11.07 6.20
C ALA A 317 7.34 11.40 7.20
N SER A 318 6.84 10.45 7.98
CA SER A 318 5.70 10.64 8.89
C SER A 318 5.89 9.89 10.22
N GLN A 319 5.01 10.15 11.18
CA GLN A 319 4.94 9.36 12.41
C GLN A 319 4.61 7.88 12.12
N ILE A 320 3.78 7.64 11.09
CA ILE A 320 3.47 6.27 10.64
C ILE A 320 4.74 5.58 10.16
N GLU A 321 5.54 6.22 9.31
CA GLU A 321 6.81 5.65 8.84
C GLU A 321 7.82 5.45 9.99
N ARG A 322 7.81 6.30 11.03
CA ARG A 322 8.63 6.08 12.24
C ARG A 322 8.21 4.83 12.99
N LYS A 323 6.89 4.58 13.11
CA LYS A 323 6.37 3.35 13.74
C LYS A 323 6.64 2.13 12.87
N THR A 324 6.51 2.26 11.55
CA THR A 324 6.88 1.22 10.58
C THR A 324 8.35 0.83 10.74
N ARG A 325 9.26 1.81 10.78
CA ARG A 325 10.67 1.58 11.05
C ARG A 325 10.89 0.89 12.39
N ALA A 326 10.31 1.46 13.47
CA ALA A 326 10.50 0.93 14.82
C ALA A 326 10.09 -0.55 14.90
N TYR A 327 8.95 -0.90 14.30
CA TYR A 327 8.48 -2.28 14.33
C TYR A 327 9.30 -3.20 13.42
N TYR A 328 9.39 -2.89 12.11
CA TYR A 328 10.00 -3.82 11.14
C TYR A 328 11.54 -3.80 11.17
N ILE A 329 12.15 -2.63 11.32
CA ILE A 329 13.61 -2.50 11.29
C ILE A 329 14.22 -2.69 12.68
N ASP A 330 13.75 -1.93 13.69
CA ASP A 330 14.42 -1.89 14.99
C ASP A 330 14.05 -3.11 15.85
N GLU A 331 12.77 -3.55 15.85
CA GLU A 331 12.29 -4.68 16.65
C GLU A 331 12.52 -6.01 15.94
N GLN A 332 12.05 -6.15 14.68
CA GLN A 332 12.19 -7.38 13.90
C GLN A 332 13.61 -7.60 13.35
N LYS A 333 14.49 -6.60 13.45
CA LYS A 333 15.90 -6.67 13.01
C LYS A 333 16.04 -7.07 11.53
N THR A 334 15.16 -6.57 10.65
CA THR A 334 15.23 -6.87 9.21
C THR A 334 16.19 -5.96 8.46
N GLY A 335 16.89 -5.07 9.17
CA GLY A 335 17.83 -4.13 8.57
C GLY A 335 18.31 -3.08 9.56
N VAL A 336 18.72 -1.92 9.03
CA VAL A 336 19.28 -0.81 9.80
C VAL A 336 18.62 0.53 9.42
N HIS A 337 18.75 1.53 10.31
CA HIS A 337 18.33 2.90 10.03
C HIS A 337 19.51 3.87 10.07
N ILE A 338 19.91 4.40 8.92
CA ILE A 338 21.05 5.32 8.79
C ILE A 338 20.60 6.54 7.95
N LYS A 339 20.53 7.72 8.57
CA LYS A 339 20.04 8.96 7.95
C LYS A 339 21.11 9.70 7.16
N ASP A 340 22.36 9.56 7.57
CA ASP A 340 23.50 10.21 6.95
C ASP A 340 24.00 9.39 5.77
N GLU A 341 24.17 10.02 4.60
CA GLU A 341 24.58 9.34 3.38
C GLU A 341 26.03 8.86 3.42
N THR A 342 26.91 9.53 4.18
CA THR A 342 28.31 9.11 4.35
C THR A 342 28.36 7.86 5.21
N ALA A 343 27.68 7.88 6.36
CA ALA A 343 27.60 6.69 7.23
C ALA A 343 26.90 5.50 6.51
N ALA A 344 25.92 5.77 5.64
CA ALA A 344 25.31 4.73 4.82
C ALA A 344 26.28 4.15 3.78
N ALA A 345 27.11 4.99 3.14
CA ALA A 345 28.15 4.54 2.21
C ALA A 345 29.24 3.73 2.92
N GLU A 346 29.64 4.13 4.13
CA GLU A 346 30.59 3.40 4.99
C GLU A 346 30.02 2.03 5.37
N PHE A 347 28.76 1.98 5.79
CA PHE A 347 28.06 0.72 6.10
C PHE A 347 28.00 -0.21 4.88
N LEU A 348 27.67 0.31 3.69
CA LEU A 348 27.64 -0.48 2.46
C LEU A 348 29.04 -0.99 2.10
N THR A 349 30.08 -0.16 2.23
CA THR A 349 31.46 -0.56 1.98
C THR A 349 31.89 -1.68 2.93
N ASP A 350 31.57 -1.57 4.21
CA ASP A 350 31.83 -2.59 5.20
C ASP A 350 31.07 -3.90 4.90
N CYS A 351 29.83 -3.83 4.42
CA CYS A 351 29.09 -5.01 3.97
C CYS A 351 29.65 -5.64 2.67
N MET A 352 30.26 -4.85 1.79
CA MET A 352 30.94 -5.37 0.59
C MET A 352 32.23 -6.11 0.95
N ASP A 353 32.98 -5.56 1.92
CA ASP A 353 34.23 -6.16 2.42
C ASP A 353 33.95 -7.35 3.37
N HIS A 354 32.79 -7.36 4.04
CA HIS A 354 32.36 -8.35 5.05
C HIS A 354 30.89 -8.77 4.83
N PRO A 355 30.58 -9.52 3.75
CA PRO A 355 29.19 -9.90 3.41
C PRO A 355 28.45 -10.67 4.50
N GLU A 356 29.16 -11.36 5.37
CA GLU A 356 28.62 -12.09 6.52
C GLU A 356 27.88 -11.19 7.51
N LYS A 357 28.14 -9.89 7.53
CA LYS A 357 27.42 -8.90 8.36
C LYS A 357 25.95 -8.77 8.00
N LEU A 358 25.59 -9.10 6.76
CA LEU A 358 24.19 -9.11 6.34
C LEU A 358 23.45 -10.39 6.74
N ALA A 359 24.15 -11.47 7.07
CA ALA A 359 23.55 -12.77 7.37
C ALA A 359 22.47 -12.72 8.47
N PRO A 360 22.65 -12.03 9.62
CA PRO A 360 21.61 -11.93 10.64
C PRO A 360 20.33 -11.23 10.14
N TYR A 361 20.48 -10.18 9.32
CA TYR A 361 19.34 -9.47 8.76
C TYR A 361 18.60 -10.32 7.71
N ILE A 362 19.34 -11.05 6.87
CA ILE A 362 18.77 -11.98 5.88
C ILE A 362 17.94 -13.05 6.59
N GLU A 363 18.46 -13.66 7.64
CA GLU A 363 17.72 -14.68 8.41
C GLU A 363 16.47 -14.09 9.09
N ASN A 364 16.56 -12.87 9.61
CA ASN A 364 15.41 -12.19 10.18
C ASN A 364 14.36 -11.85 9.08
N CYS A 365 14.79 -11.42 7.89
CA CYS A 365 13.88 -11.22 6.76
C CYS A 365 13.18 -12.53 6.37
N LYS A 366 13.91 -13.64 6.25
CA LYS A 366 13.33 -14.96 5.95
C LYS A 366 12.37 -15.44 7.03
N ARG A 367 12.70 -15.21 8.31
CA ARG A 367 11.80 -15.52 9.43
C ARG A 367 10.52 -14.71 9.33
N PHE A 368 10.65 -13.39 9.18
CA PHE A 368 9.51 -12.49 9.13
C PHE A 368 8.67 -12.66 7.86
N ALA A 369 9.28 -13.04 6.73
CA ALA A 369 8.56 -13.38 5.52
C ALA A 369 7.56 -14.53 5.72
N ARG A 370 7.87 -15.50 6.61
CA ARG A 370 6.90 -16.56 6.98
C ARG A 370 5.69 -16.00 7.69
N ASP A 371 5.89 -14.99 8.55
CA ASP A 371 4.80 -14.35 9.30
C ASP A 371 3.94 -13.46 8.39
N LEU A 372 4.49 -12.99 7.25
CA LEU A 372 3.74 -12.24 6.23
C LEU A 372 2.95 -13.12 5.26
N THR A 373 3.31 -14.42 5.17
CA THR A 373 2.72 -15.33 4.18
C THR A 373 1.22 -15.52 4.43
N GLY A 374 0.41 -15.32 3.38
CA GLY A 374 -1.04 -15.56 3.40
C GLY A 374 -1.85 -14.43 4.03
N GLY A 375 -1.24 -13.27 4.29
CA GLY A 375 -1.96 -12.11 4.82
C GLY A 375 -3.10 -11.66 3.92
N GLU A 376 -2.86 -11.57 2.62
CA GLU A 376 -3.85 -11.23 1.60
C GLU A 376 -5.01 -12.24 1.57
N LYS A 377 -4.68 -13.53 1.70
CA LYS A 377 -5.69 -14.60 1.76
C LYS A 377 -6.51 -14.50 3.05
N THR A 378 -5.88 -14.28 4.19
CA THR A 378 -6.56 -14.11 5.49
C THR A 378 -7.57 -12.97 5.44
N ILE A 379 -7.23 -11.87 4.76
CA ILE A 379 -8.11 -10.72 4.58
C ILE A 379 -9.29 -11.09 3.67
N ALA A 380 -9.02 -11.75 2.54
CA ALA A 380 -10.06 -12.19 1.61
C ALA A 380 -11.04 -13.17 2.28
N ASP A 381 -10.52 -14.16 3.02
CA ASP A 381 -11.33 -15.12 3.78
C ASP A 381 -12.22 -14.41 4.80
N ALA A 382 -11.69 -13.44 5.55
CA ALA A 382 -12.44 -12.67 6.54
C ALA A 382 -13.58 -11.84 5.92
N ILE A 383 -13.34 -11.24 4.75
CA ILE A 383 -14.37 -10.50 4.00
C ILE A 383 -15.51 -11.44 3.59
N VAL A 384 -15.17 -12.58 2.97
CA VAL A 384 -16.17 -13.53 2.48
C VAL A 384 -16.92 -14.21 3.65
N GLU A 385 -16.24 -14.57 4.72
CA GLU A 385 -16.86 -15.10 5.92
C GLU A 385 -17.87 -14.09 6.54
N LYS A 386 -17.49 -12.82 6.58
CA LYS A 386 -18.38 -11.75 7.06
C LYS A 386 -19.63 -11.61 6.19
N LEU A 387 -19.48 -11.70 4.88
CA LEU A 387 -20.58 -11.66 3.93
C LEU A 387 -21.51 -12.87 4.11
N ARG A 388 -20.96 -14.08 4.17
CA ARG A 388 -21.74 -15.31 4.39
C ARG A 388 -22.56 -15.26 5.69
N LYS A 389 -21.99 -14.74 6.78
CA LYS A 389 -22.69 -14.57 8.06
C LYS A 389 -23.82 -13.53 8.00
N ASN A 390 -23.77 -12.60 7.05
CA ASN A 390 -24.80 -11.57 6.89
C ASN A 390 -25.98 -12.03 6.03
N GLY A 391 -25.86 -13.13 5.31
CA GLY A 391 -26.90 -13.71 4.46
C GLY A 391 -26.44 -13.93 3.01
N PRO A 392 -27.32 -14.40 2.13
CA PRO A 392 -26.99 -14.63 0.72
C PRO A 392 -26.78 -13.32 -0.05
N PRO A 393 -26.12 -13.36 -1.22
CA PRO A 393 -25.94 -12.19 -2.07
C PRO A 393 -27.27 -11.54 -2.46
N LYS A 394 -27.30 -10.20 -2.56
CA LYS A 394 -28.49 -9.44 -2.99
C LYS A 394 -29.05 -9.92 -4.33
N ALA A 395 -28.16 -10.20 -5.28
CA ALA A 395 -28.55 -10.71 -6.59
C ALA A 395 -29.32 -12.05 -6.53
N ALA A 396 -29.20 -12.80 -5.44
CA ALA A 396 -29.97 -14.02 -5.25
C ALA A 396 -31.46 -13.76 -5.02
N PHE A 397 -31.85 -12.54 -4.62
CA PHE A 397 -33.22 -12.14 -4.40
C PHE A 397 -33.85 -11.45 -5.64
N ALA A 398 -33.03 -11.07 -6.61
CA ALA A 398 -33.49 -10.54 -7.88
C ALA A 398 -33.74 -11.68 -8.89
N ALA A 399 -34.70 -12.57 -8.59
CA ALA A 399 -35.24 -13.43 -9.64
C ALA A 399 -35.89 -12.51 -10.69
N PRO A 400 -35.66 -12.72 -12.00
CA PRO A 400 -36.34 -11.93 -13.01
C PRO A 400 -37.85 -12.16 -12.82
N ALA A 401 -38.59 -11.06 -12.71
CA ALA A 401 -40.03 -11.12 -12.93
C ALA A 401 -40.21 -11.76 -14.30
N GLU A 402 -40.72 -12.97 -14.34
CA GLU A 402 -41.21 -13.57 -15.59
C GLU A 402 -42.17 -12.57 -16.17
N SER A 403 -41.79 -11.94 -17.28
CA SER A 403 -42.71 -11.18 -18.09
C SER A 403 -43.76 -12.18 -18.57
N GLU A 404 -44.95 -12.14 -17.96
CA GLU A 404 -46.11 -12.76 -18.56
C GLU A 404 -46.28 -12.16 -19.96
N GLU A 405 -45.81 -12.88 -20.95
CA GLU A 405 -46.25 -12.66 -22.36
C GLU A 405 -47.76 -12.90 -22.36
N LYS A 406 -48.50 -11.78 -22.34
CA LYS A 406 -49.91 -11.81 -22.70
C LYS A 406 -49.98 -12.21 -24.16
N GLU A 407 -50.43 -13.45 -24.41
CA GLU A 407 -50.88 -13.87 -25.74
C GLU A 407 -51.88 -12.86 -26.31
N PRO A 408 -51.73 -12.43 -27.57
CA PRO A 408 -52.73 -11.60 -28.21
C PRO A 408 -53.99 -12.44 -28.45
N GLN A 409 -55.12 -12.01 -27.91
CA GLN A 409 -56.41 -12.61 -28.21
C GLN A 409 -56.74 -12.39 -29.69
N PRO A 410 -57.20 -13.40 -30.42
CA PRO A 410 -57.63 -13.22 -31.83
C PRO A 410 -58.92 -12.43 -31.92
N VAL A 411 -58.97 -11.50 -32.88
CA VAL A 411 -60.15 -10.72 -33.32
C VAL A 411 -61.04 -11.58 -34.19
#